data_715e0e3e383ddd79534c3a6bc45c01c9
#
_entry.id   715e0e3e383ddd79534c3a6bc45c01c9
#
_cell.length_a   1.000
_cell.length_b   1.000
_cell.length_c   1.000
_cell.angle_alpha   90.00
_cell.angle_beta   90.00
_cell.angle_gamma   90.00
#
_symmetry.space_group_name_H-M   'P 1'
#
loop_
_entity.id
_entity.type
_entity.pdbx_description
1 polymer ?
#
loop_
_entity_poly.entity_id
_entity_poly.type
_entity_poly.pdbx_seq_one_letter_code
_entity_poly.pdbx_strand_id
1 'polypeptide(L)'
;MQPPSRRRIVAVSPDDGSAIDLKQPEFAALLAWFIPGLGHFYQGRTRKGAVYMSVILTLFIAGLWLGDGRVVYASWRPNDTRWWFVCQAGIGVVAAPAIIQSFSITGAAHEPFWLAGWMTPPLTEGQLVSREFADRLATNDPYIFEQDFWDRPPYKQFRA
;
A
#
# COMPACT_ATOMS: atom_id res chain seq x y z
N MET A 1 24.00 11.88 41.64
CA MET A 1 23.15 12.51 40.62
C MET A 1 21.97 11.58 40.36
N GLN A 2 20.77 11.91 40.89
CA GLN A 2 19.57 11.14 40.59
C GLN A 2 19.12 11.53 39.16
N PRO A 3 18.78 10.53 38.29
CA PRO A 3 18.22 10.85 36.99
C PRO A 3 16.89 11.61 37.16
N PRO A 4 16.59 12.56 36.29
CA PRO A 4 15.36 13.32 36.39
C PRO A 4 14.16 12.38 36.36
N SER A 5 13.30 12.51 37.38
CA SER A 5 12.06 11.75 37.50
C SER A 5 11.21 12.04 36.25
N ARG A 6 11.05 11.07 35.36
CA ARG A 6 10.14 11.18 34.20
C ARG A 6 8.74 11.48 34.73
N ARG A 7 8.21 12.65 34.42
CA ARG A 7 6.81 12.98 34.72
C ARG A 7 5.92 11.95 34.09
N ARG A 8 5.24 11.13 34.89
CA ARG A 8 4.17 10.27 34.41
C ARG A 8 3.00 11.15 33.98
N ILE A 9 2.64 11.08 32.73
CA ILE A 9 1.44 11.74 32.20
C ILE A 9 0.29 10.78 32.45
N VAL A 10 -0.59 11.14 33.37
CA VAL A 10 -1.77 10.35 33.74
C VAL A 10 -2.99 11.05 33.15
N ALA A 11 -3.75 10.33 32.34
CA ALA A 11 -5.05 10.75 31.88
C ALA A 11 -6.15 9.91 32.58
N VAL A 12 -7.33 10.48 32.70
CA VAL A 12 -8.49 9.79 33.24
C VAL A 12 -9.29 9.21 32.07
N SER A 13 -9.62 7.92 32.14
CA SER A 13 -10.48 7.28 31.14
C SER A 13 -11.89 7.87 31.23
N PRO A 14 -12.48 8.32 30.11
CA PRO A 14 -13.85 8.82 30.11
C PRO A 14 -14.89 7.70 30.33
N ASP A 15 -14.52 6.44 30.12
CA ASP A 15 -15.46 5.30 30.17
C ASP A 15 -15.68 4.78 31.58
N ASP A 16 -14.66 4.78 32.41
CA ASP A 16 -14.68 4.15 33.74
C ASP A 16 -14.00 4.98 34.85
N GLY A 17 -13.54 6.19 34.53
CA GLY A 17 -12.84 7.07 35.47
C GLY A 17 -11.47 6.56 35.94
N SER A 18 -10.98 5.46 35.37
CA SER A 18 -9.70 4.90 35.77
C SER A 18 -8.51 5.77 35.36
N ALA A 19 -7.48 5.86 36.21
CA ALA A 19 -6.25 6.54 35.88
C ALA A 19 -5.44 5.71 34.88
N ILE A 20 -5.16 6.29 33.71
CA ILE A 20 -4.36 5.67 32.65
C ILE A 20 -2.97 6.29 32.65
N ASP A 21 -1.96 5.48 32.88
CA ASP A 21 -0.58 5.87 32.67
C ASP A 21 -0.30 5.88 31.15
N LEU A 22 -0.21 7.07 30.56
CA LEU A 22 0.07 7.24 29.13
C LEU A 22 1.51 6.85 28.76
N LYS A 23 2.35 6.52 29.75
CA LYS A 23 3.77 6.21 29.55
C LYS A 23 4.43 7.31 28.73
N GLN A 24 4.89 7.00 27.52
CA GLN A 24 5.45 7.97 26.56
C GLN A 24 4.44 8.15 25.42
N PRO A 25 3.66 9.25 25.40
CA PRO A 25 2.60 9.42 24.40
C PRO A 25 3.13 9.49 22.97
N GLU A 26 4.30 10.07 22.78
CA GLU A 26 4.94 10.17 21.46
C GLU A 26 5.31 8.77 20.93
N PHE A 27 5.85 7.92 21.78
CA PHE A 27 6.17 6.54 21.42
C PHE A 27 4.91 5.71 21.19
N ALA A 28 3.87 5.92 21.97
CA ALA A 28 2.58 5.29 21.74
C ALA A 28 1.96 5.72 20.39
N ALA A 29 2.08 6.99 20.02
CA ALA A 29 1.62 7.50 18.73
C ALA A 29 2.41 6.89 17.57
N LEU A 30 3.74 6.80 17.69
CA LEU A 30 4.59 6.15 16.69
C LEU A 30 4.22 4.67 16.51
N LEU A 31 4.01 3.95 17.61
CA LEU A 31 3.57 2.56 17.56
C LEU A 31 2.19 2.40 16.91
N ALA A 32 1.26 3.31 17.21
CA ALA A 32 -0.08 3.30 16.63
C ALA A 32 -0.06 3.59 15.12
N TRP A 33 0.89 4.43 14.66
CA TRP A 33 1.12 4.66 13.25
C TRP A 33 1.76 3.44 12.57
N PHE A 34 2.73 2.80 13.23
CA PHE A 34 3.43 1.64 12.68
C PHE A 34 2.47 0.46 12.48
N ILE A 35 1.70 0.11 13.50
CA ILE A 35 0.65 -0.90 13.42
C ILE A 35 -0.61 -0.35 14.12
N PRO A 36 -1.76 -0.28 13.43
CA PRO A 36 -3.01 0.18 14.02
C PRO A 36 -3.31 -0.54 15.34
N GLY A 37 -3.61 0.22 16.38
CA GLY A 37 -3.92 -0.32 17.71
C GLY A 37 -2.72 -0.60 18.63
N LEU A 38 -1.49 -0.71 18.11
CA LEU A 38 -0.31 -1.08 18.91
C LEU A 38 0.01 -0.06 20.01
N GLY A 39 -0.23 1.24 19.76
CA GLY A 39 -0.09 2.27 20.76
C GLY A 39 -0.98 2.06 22.00
N HIS A 40 -2.20 1.54 21.80
CA HIS A 40 -3.09 1.21 22.91
C HIS A 40 -2.59 -0.02 23.69
N PHE A 41 -2.06 -1.02 23.00
CA PHE A 41 -1.41 -2.16 23.69
C PHE A 41 -0.24 -1.71 24.55
N TYR A 42 0.59 -0.81 24.02
CA TYR A 42 1.71 -0.22 24.78
C TYR A 42 1.26 0.48 26.05
N GLN A 43 0.12 1.18 26.01
CA GLN A 43 -0.48 1.85 27.17
C GLN A 43 -1.25 0.91 28.11
N GLY A 44 -1.29 -0.38 27.82
CA GLY A 44 -2.03 -1.38 28.61
C GLY A 44 -3.54 -1.43 28.32
N ARG A 45 -4.04 -0.65 27.35
CA ARG A 45 -5.46 -0.61 26.96
C ARG A 45 -5.77 -1.70 25.92
N THR A 46 -5.58 -2.95 26.29
CA THR A 46 -5.60 -4.12 25.39
C THR A 46 -6.91 -4.27 24.62
N ARG A 47 -8.06 -4.09 25.31
CA ARG A 47 -9.38 -4.19 24.65
C ARG A 47 -9.53 -3.15 23.54
N LYS A 48 -9.20 -1.88 23.82
CA LYS A 48 -9.26 -0.82 22.82
C LYS A 48 -8.28 -1.08 21.68
N GLY A 49 -7.05 -1.49 22.00
CA GLY A 49 -6.05 -1.88 21.01
C GLY A 49 -6.52 -2.99 20.07
N ALA A 50 -7.12 -4.04 20.64
CA ALA A 50 -7.65 -5.16 19.86
C ALA A 50 -8.80 -4.73 18.93
N VAL A 51 -9.73 -3.92 19.42
CA VAL A 51 -10.86 -3.44 18.61
C VAL A 51 -10.35 -2.59 17.46
N TYR A 52 -9.52 -1.57 17.70
CA TYR A 52 -8.97 -0.73 16.63
C TYR A 52 -8.16 -1.53 15.62
N MET A 53 -7.28 -2.41 16.09
CA MET A 53 -6.50 -3.27 15.22
C MET A 53 -7.40 -4.12 14.33
N SER A 54 -8.37 -4.84 14.91
CA SER A 54 -9.26 -5.71 14.16
C SER A 54 -10.08 -4.96 13.14
N VAL A 55 -10.70 -3.84 13.52
CA VAL A 55 -11.55 -3.06 12.60
C VAL A 55 -10.73 -2.50 11.45
N ILE A 56 -9.60 -1.84 11.75
CA ILE A 56 -8.79 -1.18 10.71
C ILE A 56 -8.19 -2.22 9.76
N LEU A 57 -7.61 -3.30 10.28
CA LEU A 57 -7.02 -4.33 9.43
C LEU A 57 -8.07 -5.09 8.61
N THR A 58 -9.23 -5.38 9.19
CA THR A 58 -10.32 -6.03 8.45
C THR A 58 -10.81 -5.14 7.32
N LEU A 59 -11.05 -3.85 7.55
CA LEU A 59 -11.47 -2.92 6.52
C LEU A 59 -10.40 -2.73 5.44
N PHE A 60 -9.12 -2.68 5.83
CA PHE A 60 -8.02 -2.59 4.89
C PHE A 60 -7.93 -3.83 4.00
N ILE A 61 -7.95 -5.02 4.58
CA ILE A 61 -7.87 -6.28 3.84
C ILE A 61 -9.10 -6.46 2.96
N ALA A 62 -10.29 -6.17 3.47
CA ALA A 62 -11.52 -6.23 2.68
C ALA A 62 -11.48 -5.25 1.50
N GLY A 63 -11.05 -4.00 1.73
CA GLY A 63 -10.88 -3.02 0.66
C GLY A 63 -9.86 -3.45 -0.38
N LEU A 64 -8.75 -4.02 0.05
CA LEU A 64 -7.72 -4.54 -0.85
C LEU A 64 -8.24 -5.72 -1.68
N TRP A 65 -8.98 -6.61 -1.07
CA TRP A 65 -9.60 -7.76 -1.74
C TRP A 65 -10.68 -7.34 -2.74
N LEU A 66 -11.58 -6.44 -2.34
CA LEU A 66 -12.62 -5.89 -3.24
C LEU A 66 -12.02 -5.11 -4.43
N GLY A 67 -10.85 -4.52 -4.24
CA GLY A 67 -10.13 -3.78 -5.28
C GLY A 67 -9.11 -4.64 -6.05
N ASP A 68 -9.25 -5.98 -6.02
CA ASP A 68 -8.35 -6.92 -6.71
C ASP A 68 -6.86 -6.70 -6.39
N GLY A 69 -6.57 -6.27 -5.17
CA GLY A 69 -5.22 -5.99 -4.69
C GLY A 69 -4.56 -4.73 -5.27
N ARG A 70 -5.24 -3.95 -6.11
CA ARG A 70 -4.67 -2.83 -6.86
C ARG A 70 -5.10 -1.44 -6.38
N VAL A 71 -5.81 -1.36 -5.27
CA VAL A 71 -6.30 -0.08 -4.72
C VAL A 71 -5.20 0.70 -4.03
N VAL A 72 -4.32 0.00 -3.33
CA VAL A 72 -3.18 0.58 -2.60
C VAL A 72 -1.91 0.31 -3.38
N TYR A 73 -1.40 1.32 -4.06
CA TYR A 73 -0.12 1.23 -4.77
C TYR A 73 0.61 2.56 -4.77
N ALA A 74 1.93 2.50 -4.83
CA ALA A 74 2.78 3.67 -5.02
C ALA A 74 3.22 3.76 -6.48
N SER A 75 3.23 4.95 -7.06
CA SER A 75 3.79 5.24 -8.38
C SER A 75 4.63 6.50 -8.31
N TRP A 76 5.86 6.41 -8.82
CA TRP A 76 6.83 7.51 -8.87
C TRP A 76 7.21 7.85 -10.31
N ARG A 77 6.37 7.43 -11.28
CA ARG A 77 6.61 7.69 -12.69
C ARG A 77 6.42 9.18 -13.00
N PRO A 78 7.21 9.79 -13.90
CA PRO A 78 7.12 11.21 -14.19
C PRO A 78 5.73 11.72 -14.58
N ASN A 79 4.94 10.88 -15.27
CA ASN A 79 3.59 11.24 -15.74
C ASN A 79 2.46 10.66 -14.85
N ASP A 80 2.79 9.89 -13.81
CA ASP A 80 1.82 9.23 -12.94
C ASP A 80 2.37 9.18 -11.51
N THR A 81 2.80 10.33 -10.99
CA THR A 81 3.24 10.44 -9.60
C THR A 81 2.03 10.52 -8.69
N ARG A 82 1.82 9.47 -7.89
CA ARG A 82 0.65 9.35 -7.04
C ARG A 82 0.88 9.93 -5.65
N TRP A 83 0.71 11.21 -5.49
CA TRP A 83 0.81 11.90 -4.19
C TRP A 83 -0.20 11.39 -3.15
N TRP A 84 -1.37 10.96 -3.60
CA TRP A 84 -2.41 10.41 -2.72
C TRP A 84 -1.98 9.15 -1.96
N PHE A 85 -0.91 8.49 -2.40
CA PHE A 85 -0.32 7.37 -1.66
C PHE A 85 0.14 7.78 -0.26
N VAL A 86 0.53 9.02 -0.03
CA VAL A 86 0.90 9.54 1.31
C VAL A 86 -0.26 9.36 2.29
N CYS A 87 -1.50 9.59 1.85
CA CYS A 87 -2.68 9.34 2.68
C CYS A 87 -2.88 7.84 2.97
N GLN A 88 -2.58 6.97 2.01
CA GLN A 88 -2.64 5.52 2.18
C GLN A 88 -1.53 5.01 3.11
N ALA A 89 -0.34 5.63 3.06
CA ALA A 89 0.76 5.34 3.98
C ALA A 89 0.44 5.69 5.44
N GLY A 90 -0.58 6.50 5.69
CA GLY A 90 -1.09 6.78 7.04
C GLY A 90 -1.56 5.55 7.81
N ILE A 91 -1.87 4.44 7.15
CA ILE A 91 -2.20 3.16 7.80
C ILE A 91 -0.95 2.43 8.34
N GLY A 92 0.25 2.95 8.08
CA GLY A 92 1.50 2.44 8.60
C GLY A 92 2.15 1.36 7.74
N VAL A 93 2.82 0.43 8.41
CA VAL A 93 3.63 -0.62 7.75
C VAL A 93 2.81 -1.55 6.83
N VAL A 94 1.51 -1.60 7.02
CA VAL A 94 0.61 -2.43 6.18
C VAL A 94 0.60 -1.95 4.72
N ALA A 95 0.91 -0.66 4.47
CA ALA A 95 1.06 -0.12 3.12
C ALA A 95 2.50 -0.24 2.56
N ALA A 96 3.47 -0.69 3.37
CA ALA A 96 4.88 -0.81 2.95
C ALA A 96 5.09 -1.73 1.72
N PRO A 97 4.35 -2.85 1.56
CA PRO A 97 4.48 -3.68 0.36
C PRO A 97 4.27 -2.91 -0.94
N ALA A 98 3.38 -1.91 -0.96
CA ALA A 98 3.15 -1.07 -2.13
C ALA A 98 4.40 -0.26 -2.54
N ILE A 99 5.17 0.21 -1.56
CA ILE A 99 6.44 0.94 -1.81
C ILE A 99 7.46 -0.04 -2.40
N ILE A 100 7.63 -1.20 -1.78
CA ILE A 100 8.58 -2.23 -2.23
C ILE A 100 8.26 -2.65 -3.67
N GLN A 101 6.99 -2.91 -3.96
CA GLN A 101 6.53 -3.28 -5.30
C GLN A 101 6.75 -2.17 -6.33
N SER A 102 6.56 -0.90 -5.97
CA SER A 102 6.77 0.22 -6.88
C SER A 102 8.22 0.34 -7.35
N PHE A 103 9.19 0.05 -6.48
CA PHE A 103 10.60 0.04 -6.86
C PHE A 103 10.95 -1.16 -7.74
N SER A 104 10.35 -2.31 -7.50
CA SER A 104 10.60 -3.53 -8.30
C SER A 104 10.11 -3.37 -9.75
N ILE A 105 8.96 -2.71 -9.95
CA ILE A 105 8.34 -2.54 -11.27
C ILE A 105 8.95 -1.36 -12.06
N THR A 106 9.60 -0.43 -11.39
CA THR A 106 10.30 0.69 -12.05
C THR A 106 11.59 0.21 -12.76
N GLY A 107 12.11 -0.97 -12.41
CA GLY A 107 13.22 -1.61 -13.10
C GLY A 107 12.81 -2.30 -14.41
N ALA A 108 13.78 -2.85 -15.13
CA ALA A 108 13.59 -3.57 -16.39
C ALA A 108 12.74 -4.86 -16.24
N ALA A 109 12.61 -5.39 -15.05
CA ALA A 109 11.79 -6.56 -14.75
C ALA A 109 10.33 -6.13 -14.54
N HIS A 110 9.46 -6.54 -15.44
CA HIS A 110 8.02 -6.23 -15.41
C HIS A 110 7.23 -7.20 -14.49
N GLU A 111 7.90 -8.15 -13.90
CA GLU A 111 7.30 -9.14 -13.02
C GLU A 111 7.16 -8.61 -11.60
N PRO A 112 6.00 -8.78 -10.95
CA PRO A 112 5.83 -8.39 -9.56
C PRO A 112 6.73 -9.24 -8.67
N PHE A 113 7.60 -8.58 -7.92
CA PHE A 113 8.58 -9.25 -7.05
C PHE A 113 7.91 -10.09 -5.94
N TRP A 114 6.73 -9.66 -5.49
CA TRP A 114 6.11 -10.23 -4.30
C TRP A 114 4.58 -10.11 -4.34
N LEU A 115 3.88 -10.88 -3.50
CA LEU A 115 2.42 -10.83 -3.33
C LEU A 115 1.60 -11.02 -4.64
N ALA A 116 2.08 -11.82 -5.58
CA ALA A 116 1.36 -12.15 -6.82
C ALA A 116 0.76 -10.93 -7.56
N GLY A 117 1.43 -9.78 -7.48
CA GLY A 117 0.99 -8.54 -8.13
C GLY A 117 0.04 -7.66 -7.30
N TRP A 118 -0.27 -8.01 -6.07
CA TRP A 118 -1.02 -7.15 -5.16
C TRP A 118 -0.22 -5.89 -4.82
N MET A 119 -0.91 -4.75 -4.68
CA MET A 119 -0.30 -3.44 -4.40
C MET A 119 0.70 -2.97 -5.47
N THR A 120 0.57 -3.45 -6.70
CA THR A 120 1.38 -3.00 -7.83
C THR A 120 0.69 -1.87 -8.57
N PRO A 121 1.45 -0.87 -9.10
CA PRO A 121 0.88 0.15 -9.96
C PRO A 121 0.33 -0.49 -11.25
N PRO A 122 -0.74 0.08 -11.83
CA PRO A 122 -1.27 -0.40 -13.09
C PRO A 122 -0.22 -0.30 -14.20
N LEU A 123 -0.32 -1.18 -15.16
CA LEU A 123 0.53 -1.13 -16.36
C LEU A 123 0.21 0.13 -17.15
N THR A 124 1.23 0.76 -17.71
CA THR A 124 1.05 1.84 -18.69
C THR A 124 0.50 1.29 -20.00
N GLU A 125 -0.12 2.12 -20.83
CA GLU A 125 -0.62 1.71 -22.15
C GLU A 125 0.47 1.00 -22.97
N GLY A 126 1.69 1.53 -22.99
CA GLY A 126 2.81 0.89 -23.69
C GLY A 126 3.16 -0.50 -23.15
N GLN A 127 3.06 -0.71 -21.83
CA GLN A 127 3.30 -2.02 -21.21
C GLN A 127 2.18 -3.01 -21.50
N LEU A 128 0.92 -2.54 -21.56
CA LEU A 128 -0.23 -3.34 -21.92
C LEU A 128 -0.11 -3.83 -23.37
N VAL A 129 0.22 -2.92 -24.28
CA VAL A 129 0.43 -3.24 -25.69
C VAL A 129 1.59 -4.23 -25.87
N SER A 130 2.71 -4.03 -25.18
CA SER A 130 3.86 -4.95 -25.26
C SER A 130 3.52 -6.34 -24.75
N ARG A 131 2.72 -6.45 -23.68
CA ARG A 131 2.25 -7.75 -23.17
C ARG A 131 1.29 -8.43 -24.14
N GLU A 132 0.32 -7.70 -24.65
CA GLU A 132 -0.63 -8.23 -25.62
C GLU A 132 0.09 -8.70 -26.89
N PHE A 133 1.07 -7.94 -27.37
CA PHE A 133 1.88 -8.32 -28.51
C PHE A 133 2.70 -9.59 -28.24
N ALA A 134 3.34 -9.69 -27.08
CA ALA A 134 4.09 -10.87 -26.67
C ALA A 134 3.19 -12.12 -26.56
N ASP A 135 1.99 -11.95 -26.02
CA ASP A 135 1.00 -13.04 -25.85
C ASP A 135 0.50 -13.54 -27.20
N ARG A 136 0.24 -12.64 -28.14
CA ARG A 136 -0.16 -13.00 -29.52
C ARG A 136 0.97 -13.65 -30.29
N LEU A 137 2.21 -13.20 -30.10
CA LEU A 137 3.39 -13.90 -30.65
C LEU A 137 3.50 -15.32 -30.09
N ALA A 138 3.31 -15.51 -28.80
CA ALA A 138 3.37 -16.82 -28.17
C ALA A 138 2.27 -17.77 -28.66
N THR A 139 1.09 -17.25 -28.97
CA THR A 139 -0.03 -18.00 -29.55
C THR A 139 0.06 -18.16 -31.06
N ASN A 140 1.10 -17.62 -31.69
CA ASN A 140 1.31 -17.68 -33.15
C ASN A 140 0.09 -17.15 -33.94
N ASP A 141 -0.50 -16.05 -33.44
CA ASP A 141 -1.67 -15.42 -34.04
C ASP A 141 -1.30 -14.80 -35.41
N PRO A 142 -1.87 -15.25 -36.53
CA PRO A 142 -1.51 -14.77 -37.87
C PRO A 142 -1.89 -13.30 -38.10
N TYR A 143 -2.85 -12.75 -37.32
CA TYR A 143 -3.31 -11.36 -37.47
C TYR A 143 -2.32 -10.31 -36.99
N ILE A 144 -1.25 -10.69 -36.24
CA ILE A 144 -0.20 -9.76 -35.83
C ILE A 144 0.49 -9.11 -37.03
N PHE A 145 0.61 -9.82 -38.14
CA PHE A 145 1.30 -9.37 -39.34
C PHE A 145 0.38 -8.63 -40.31
N GLU A 146 -0.90 -8.53 -40.02
CA GLU A 146 -1.82 -7.74 -40.82
C GLU A 146 -1.64 -6.26 -40.56
N GLN A 147 -1.63 -5.49 -41.66
CA GLN A 147 -1.45 -4.05 -41.62
C GLN A 147 -2.52 -3.32 -40.77
N ASP A 148 -3.76 -3.85 -40.82
CA ASP A 148 -4.90 -3.37 -40.04
C ASP A 148 -4.72 -3.47 -38.52
N PHE A 149 -3.92 -4.42 -38.03
CA PHE A 149 -3.65 -4.56 -36.62
C PHE A 149 -2.92 -3.32 -36.06
N TRP A 150 -1.92 -2.86 -36.78
CA TRP A 150 -1.10 -1.71 -36.38
C TRP A 150 -1.80 -0.36 -36.55
N ASP A 151 -2.84 -0.30 -37.37
CA ASP A 151 -3.61 0.92 -37.61
C ASP A 151 -4.71 1.15 -36.57
N ARG A 152 -5.01 0.17 -35.72
CA ARG A 152 -6.02 0.29 -34.64
C ARG A 152 -5.45 1.02 -33.44
N PRO A 153 -6.21 1.90 -32.78
CA PRO A 153 -5.84 2.36 -31.44
C PRO A 153 -5.84 1.18 -30.46
N PRO A 154 -4.89 1.06 -29.54
CA PRO A 154 -3.79 1.98 -29.25
C PRO A 154 -2.46 1.73 -30.03
N TYR A 155 -2.44 0.79 -30.96
CA TYR A 155 -1.19 0.32 -31.60
C TYR A 155 -0.59 1.31 -32.58
N LYS A 156 -1.40 2.18 -33.16
CA LYS A 156 -0.99 3.14 -34.19
C LYS A 156 0.22 4.00 -33.80
N GLN A 157 0.35 4.33 -32.52
CA GLN A 157 1.45 5.15 -32.01
C GLN A 157 2.81 4.43 -31.96
N PHE A 158 2.82 3.11 -32.12
CA PHE A 158 4.04 2.30 -32.10
C PHE A 158 4.53 1.93 -33.50
N ARG A 159 3.82 2.37 -34.53
CA ARG A 159 4.24 2.20 -35.92
C ARG A 159 5.23 3.32 -36.25
N ALA A 160 6.53 3.00 -36.25
CA ALA A 160 7.61 3.89 -36.65
C ALA A 160 7.84 3.83 -38.17
#